data_fdccfe808078bb18b2945f128e5be179
#
_entry.id   fdccfe808078bb18b2945f128e5be179
#
_cell.length_a   1.000
_cell.length_b   1.000
_cell.length_c   1.000
_cell.angle_alpha   90.00
_cell.angle_beta   90.00
_cell.angle_gamma   90.00
#
_symmetry.space_group_name_H-M   'P 1'
#
loop_
_entity.id
_entity.type
_entity.pdbx_description
1 polymer ?
#
loop_
_entity_poly.entity_id
_entity_poly.type
_entity_poly.pdbx_seq_one_letter_code
_entity_poly.pdbx_strand_id
1 'polypeptide(L)' 'MVKEIKRYWLTFDAKSVRRPLVCEMSRKFDLIFDIRSATVTPQLGLMAIELTGDSKIIQAAVKWLVRQGVQVDPI' A
#
# COMPACT_ATOMS: atom_id res chain seq x y z
N MET A 1 -18.90 -12.36 -2.41
CA MET A 1 -17.86 -11.38 -2.03
C MET A 1 -16.99 -12.01 -0.95
N VAL A 2 -15.70 -12.14 -1.20
CA VAL A 2 -14.76 -12.76 -0.28
C VAL A 2 -13.88 -11.69 0.33
N LYS A 3 -13.92 -11.53 1.65
CA LYS A 3 -13.01 -10.65 2.35
C LYS A 3 -11.72 -11.40 2.64
N GLU A 4 -10.62 -10.76 2.33
CA GLU A 4 -9.28 -11.30 2.58
C GLU A 4 -8.48 -10.31 3.41
N ILE A 5 -7.45 -10.83 4.07
CA ILE A 5 -6.44 -10.04 4.76
C ILE A 5 -5.12 -10.37 4.09
N LYS A 6 -4.48 -9.37 3.52
CA LYS A 6 -3.18 -9.51 2.84
C LYS A 6 -2.19 -8.54 3.43
N ARG A 7 -0.96 -8.99 3.58
CA ARG A 7 0.14 -8.19 4.14
C ARG A 7 1.20 -7.97 3.09
N TYR A 8 1.72 -6.75 3.05
CA TYR A 8 2.74 -6.35 2.07
C TYR A 8 3.80 -5.47 2.71
N TRP A 9 5.02 -5.60 2.20
CA TRP A 9 6.04 -4.58 2.36
C TRP A 9 5.91 -3.60 1.21
N LEU A 10 5.83 -2.31 1.56
CA LEU A 10 5.83 -1.22 0.58
C LEU A 10 7.16 -0.49 0.70
N THR A 11 7.84 -0.32 -0.43
CA THR A 11 9.07 0.46 -0.50
C THR A 11 8.83 1.67 -1.38
N PHE A 12 9.04 2.86 -0.82
CA PHE A 12 8.87 4.13 -1.49
C PHE A 12 10.24 4.73 -1.78
N ASP A 13 10.44 5.19 -3.02
CA ASP A 13 11.65 5.93 -3.40
C ASP A 13 11.52 7.42 -3.02
N ALA A 14 12.54 8.22 -3.35
CA ALA A 14 12.55 9.64 -3.00
C ALA A 14 11.39 10.43 -3.64
N LYS A 15 10.86 9.97 -4.74
CA LYS A 15 9.72 10.62 -5.40
C LYS A 15 8.40 10.20 -4.77
N SER A 16 8.20 8.90 -4.59
CA SER A 16 6.93 8.38 -4.09
C SER A 16 6.75 8.64 -2.60
N VAL A 17 7.83 8.71 -1.81
CA VAL A 17 7.74 8.98 -0.38
C VAL A 17 7.14 10.37 -0.07
N ARG A 18 7.22 11.29 -1.02
CA ARG A 18 6.67 12.65 -0.87
C ARG A 18 5.18 12.73 -1.17
N ARG A 19 4.59 11.68 -1.75
CA ARG A 19 3.18 11.64 -2.11
C ARG A 19 2.38 10.91 -1.03
N PRO A 20 1.16 11.38 -0.71
CA PRO A 20 0.30 10.70 0.27
C PRO A 20 -0.38 9.48 -0.35
N LEU A 21 0.40 8.51 -0.84
CA LEU A 21 -0.12 7.40 -1.65
C LEU A 21 -1.03 6.46 -0.88
N VAL A 22 -0.74 6.20 0.41
CA VAL A 22 -1.62 5.34 1.22
C VAL A 22 -2.97 6.01 1.43
N CYS A 23 -2.98 7.32 1.67
CA CYS A 23 -4.21 8.09 1.79
C CYS A 23 -4.99 8.09 0.47
N GLU A 24 -4.32 8.33 -0.66
CA GLU A 24 -4.95 8.30 -1.99
C GLU A 24 -5.53 6.91 -2.27
N MET A 25 -4.79 5.86 -1.93
CA MET A 25 -5.26 4.48 -2.09
C MET A 25 -6.56 4.25 -1.29
N SER A 26 -6.59 4.68 -0.04
CA SER A 26 -7.76 4.47 0.82
C SER A 26 -8.99 5.21 0.33
N ARG A 27 -8.81 6.32 -0.37
CA ARG A 27 -9.93 7.08 -0.95
C ARG A 27 -10.40 6.48 -2.28
N LYS A 28 -9.49 5.86 -3.01
CA LYS A 28 -9.77 5.31 -4.33
C LYS A 28 -10.39 3.92 -4.28
N PHE A 29 -10.01 3.14 -3.29
CA PHE A 29 -10.43 1.74 -3.17
C PHE A 29 -11.16 1.50 -1.86
N ASP A 30 -12.23 0.72 -1.92
CA ASP A 30 -13.02 0.34 -0.74
C ASP A 30 -12.32 -0.80 0.00
N LEU A 31 -11.36 -0.46 0.82
CA LEU A 31 -10.63 -1.41 1.66
C LEU A 31 -10.21 -0.75 2.97
N ILE A 32 -9.86 -1.59 3.93
CA ILE A 32 -9.32 -1.14 5.21
C ILE A 32 -7.82 -1.40 5.19
N PHE A 33 -7.03 -0.43 5.61
CA PHE A 33 -5.60 -0.62 5.76
C PHE A 33 -5.18 -0.41 7.21
N ASP A 34 -4.14 -1.14 7.61
CA ASP A 34 -3.55 -1.02 8.93
C ASP A 34 -2.02 -1.03 8.77
N ILE A 35 -1.39 0.03 9.23
CA ILE A 35 0.07 0.15 9.16
C ILE A 35 0.66 -0.55 10.38
N ARG A 36 1.45 -1.60 10.14
CA ARG A 36 2.08 -2.38 11.20
C ARG A 36 3.43 -1.82 11.62
N SER A 37 4.19 -1.33 10.67
CA SER A 37 5.42 -0.60 10.96
C SER A 37 5.71 0.34 9.80
N ALA A 38 6.43 1.41 10.10
CA ALA A 38 6.82 2.36 9.06
C ALA A 38 8.11 3.05 9.48
N THR A 39 9.03 3.16 8.53
CA THR A 39 10.23 3.97 8.65
C THR A 39 10.26 4.87 7.44
N VAL A 40 10.23 6.18 7.66
CA VAL A 40 10.17 7.16 6.58
C VAL A 40 11.26 8.19 6.76
N THR A 41 12.06 8.38 5.71
CA THR A 41 13.03 9.45 5.60
C THR A 41 12.72 10.25 4.35
N PRO A 42 13.35 11.43 4.12
CA PRO A 42 13.12 12.17 2.88
C PRO A 42 13.50 11.41 1.61
N GLN A 43 14.36 10.39 1.70
CA GLN A 43 14.85 9.65 0.55
C GLN A 43 14.23 8.27 0.40
N LEU A 44 13.66 7.71 1.47
CA LEU A 44 13.18 6.33 1.47
C LEU A 44 12.04 6.15 2.45
N GLY A 45 11.06 5.36 2.05
CA GLY A 45 10.02 4.87 2.97
C GLY A 45 9.92 3.37 2.91
N LEU A 46 9.81 2.74 4.05
CA LEU A 46 9.57 1.30 4.17
C LEU A 46 8.41 1.09 5.12
N MET A 47 7.38 0.37 4.68
CA MET A 47 6.16 0.22 5.44
C MET A 47 5.65 -1.22 5.34
N ALA A 48 5.28 -1.80 6.48
CA ALA A 48 4.52 -3.04 6.52
C ALA A 48 3.05 -2.68 6.69
N ILE A 49 2.23 -3.07 5.73
CA ILE A 49 0.81 -2.73 5.71
C ILE A 49 -0.04 -3.99 5.59
N GLU A 50 -1.19 -3.97 6.25
CA GLU A 50 -2.19 -5.02 6.16
C GLU A 50 -3.43 -4.45 5.47
N LEU A 51 -3.88 -5.11 4.40
CA LEU A 51 -5.06 -4.70 3.64
C LEU A 51 -6.16 -5.72 3.85
N THR A 52 -7.36 -5.23 4.19
CA THR A 52 -8.54 -6.06 4.40
C THR A 52 -9.65 -5.60 3.47
N GLY A 53 -10.22 -6.53 2.72
CA GLY A 53 -11.32 -6.22 1.82
C GLY A 53 -11.54 -7.33 0.79
N ASP A 54 -12.29 -7.00 -0.25
CA ASP A 54 -12.50 -7.90 -1.38
C ASP A 54 -11.17 -8.16 -2.09
N SER A 55 -10.92 -9.42 -2.44
CA SER A 55 -9.65 -9.80 -3.06
C SER A 55 -9.36 -9.05 -4.36
N LYS A 56 -10.40 -8.80 -5.16
CA LYS A 56 -10.24 -8.07 -6.42
C LYS A 56 -9.89 -6.60 -6.17
N ILE A 57 -10.48 -6.01 -5.15
CA ILE A 57 -10.18 -4.63 -4.77
C ILE A 57 -8.75 -4.52 -4.24
N ILE A 58 -8.32 -5.46 -3.41
CA ILE A 58 -6.93 -5.51 -2.92
C ILE A 58 -5.96 -5.62 -4.09
N GLN A 59 -6.23 -6.52 -5.06
CA GLN A 59 -5.39 -6.66 -6.24
C GLN A 59 -5.31 -5.37 -7.05
N ALA A 60 -6.45 -4.71 -7.24
CA ALA A 60 -6.50 -3.45 -7.98
C ALA A 60 -5.69 -2.36 -7.26
N ALA A 61 -5.79 -2.30 -5.94
CA ALA A 61 -5.03 -1.34 -5.13
C ALA A 61 -3.54 -1.58 -5.23
N VAL A 62 -3.10 -2.85 -5.15
CA VAL A 62 -1.69 -3.21 -5.29
C VAL A 62 -1.16 -2.82 -6.68
N LYS A 63 -1.91 -3.11 -7.73
CA LYS A 63 -1.53 -2.73 -9.10
C LYS A 63 -1.41 -1.21 -9.24
N TRP A 64 -2.33 -0.48 -8.62
CA TRP A 64 -2.29 0.97 -8.64
C TRP A 64 -1.04 1.51 -7.93
N LEU A 65 -0.69 0.96 -6.76
CA LEU A 65 0.53 1.34 -6.05
C LEU A 65 1.78 1.10 -6.90
N VAL A 66 1.85 -0.06 -7.57
CA VAL A 66 2.98 -0.37 -8.46
C VAL A 66 3.07 0.64 -9.59
N ARG A 67 1.95 1.03 -10.18
CA ARG A 67 1.91 2.05 -11.24
C ARG A 67 2.36 3.42 -10.73
N GLN A 68 2.17 3.69 -9.45
CA GLN A 68 2.63 4.95 -8.85
C GLN A 68 4.12 4.92 -8.48
N GLY A 69 4.80 3.82 -8.74
CA GLY A 69 6.23 3.71 -8.47
C GLY A 69 6.58 3.09 -7.12
N VAL A 70 5.60 2.51 -6.43
CA VAL A 70 5.85 1.83 -5.15
C VAL A 70 6.24 0.39 -5.43
N GLN A 71 7.30 -0.08 -4.77
CA GLN A 71 7.63 -1.50 -4.80
C GLN A 71 6.77 -2.22 -3.77
N VAL A 72 6.05 -3.25 -4.20
CA VAL A 72 5.14 -4.01 -3.33
C VAL A 72 5.58 -5.46 -3.30
N ASP A 73 5.90 -5.95 -2.11
CA ASP A 73 6.33 -7.34 -1.89
C ASP A 73 5.40 -8.00 -0.87
N PRO A 74 4.92 -9.23 -1.11
CA PRO A 74 4.12 -9.93 -0.11
C PRO A 74 4.96 -10.33 1.10
N ILE A 75 4.31 -10.32 2.24
CA ILE A 75 4.94 -10.80 3.48
C ILE A 75 4.62 -12.30 3.65
#